data_dced807b546600e70d8b51afc38c1954
#
_entry.id   dced807b546600e70d8b51afc38c1954
#
_cell.length_a   1.000
_cell.length_b   1.000
_cell.length_c   1.000
_cell.angle_alpha   90.00
_cell.angle_beta   90.00
_cell.angle_gamma   90.00
#
_symmetry.space_group_name_H-M   'P 1'
#
loop_
_entity.id
_entity.type
_entity.pdbx_description
1 polymer ?
#
loop_
_entity_poly.entity_id
_entity_poly.type
_entity_poly.pdbx_seq_one_letter_code
_entity_poly.pdbx_strand_id
1 'polypeptide(L)'
;DLLPVLDDFERAIQATSESNDVESIKEGVNLIYNKFVKYLEQKGVKAIESQDADFDTEYHEAVTTFPTDDESKKGKVIDTVQKGYVMNDKVIRHSKVVVGQ
;
A
#
# COMPACT_ATOMS: atom_id res chain seq x y z
N ASP A 1 2.49 17.90 -9.59
CA ASP A 1 3.90 18.18 -9.41
C ASP A 1 4.48 17.33 -8.27
N LEU A 2 5.52 16.51 -8.56
CA LEU A 2 6.15 15.60 -7.59
C LEU A 2 7.40 16.19 -6.92
N LEU A 3 7.81 17.37 -7.31
CA LEU A 3 9.05 17.96 -6.76
C LEU A 3 9.01 18.15 -5.24
N PRO A 4 7.89 18.58 -4.61
CA PRO A 4 7.84 18.64 -3.16
C PRO A 4 8.07 17.29 -2.47
N VAL A 5 7.63 16.19 -3.09
CA VAL A 5 7.87 14.85 -2.56
C VAL A 5 9.36 14.50 -2.65
N LEU A 6 9.98 14.84 -3.77
CA LEU A 6 11.43 14.63 -3.96
C LEU A 6 12.22 15.41 -2.90
N ASP A 7 11.81 16.65 -2.64
CA ASP A 7 12.46 17.48 -1.61
C ASP A 7 12.35 16.84 -0.22
N ASP A 8 11.18 16.25 0.09
CA ASP A 8 10.98 15.54 1.36
C ASP A 8 11.91 14.34 1.47
N PHE A 9 12.08 13.57 0.39
CA PHE A 9 13.00 12.44 0.38
C PHE A 9 14.45 12.91 0.58
N GLU A 10 14.85 13.98 -0.06
CA GLU A 10 16.19 14.52 0.10
C GLU A 10 16.48 14.90 1.55
N ARG A 11 15.51 15.56 2.21
CA ARG A 11 15.65 15.91 3.63
C ARG A 11 15.74 14.67 4.51
N ALA A 12 14.97 13.63 4.20
CA ALA A 12 15.00 12.39 4.96
C ALA A 12 16.34 11.68 4.82
N ILE A 13 16.88 11.62 3.61
CA ILE A 13 18.20 11.01 3.38
C ILE A 13 19.26 11.75 4.18
N GLN A 14 19.23 13.06 4.17
CA GLN A 14 20.17 13.87 4.94
C GLN A 14 20.04 13.62 6.45
N ALA A 15 18.81 13.56 6.94
CA ALA A 15 18.55 13.29 8.36
C ALA A 15 19.02 11.91 8.79
N THR A 16 18.81 10.90 7.93
CA THR A 16 19.25 9.52 8.25
C THR A 16 20.76 9.38 8.23
N SER A 17 21.46 10.15 7.41
CA SER A 17 22.93 10.09 7.39
C SER A 17 23.55 10.69 8.65
N GLU A 18 22.81 11.53 9.37
CA GLU A 18 23.25 12.19 10.59
C GLU A 18 22.76 11.51 11.87
N SER A 19 21.86 10.54 11.76
CA SER A 19 21.24 9.87 12.89
C SER A 19 21.56 8.39 12.94
N ASN A 20 21.86 7.89 14.14
CA ASN A 20 22.01 6.45 14.40
C ASN A 20 20.77 5.88 15.09
N ASP A 21 19.71 6.67 15.27
CA ASP A 21 18.49 6.26 15.96
C ASP A 21 17.50 5.69 14.95
N VAL A 22 17.28 4.37 15.05
CA VAL A 22 16.38 3.64 14.14
C VAL A 22 14.94 4.17 14.24
N GLU A 23 14.49 4.54 15.44
CA GLU A 23 13.13 5.06 15.62
C GLU A 23 12.94 6.39 14.91
N SER A 24 13.91 7.28 14.98
CA SER A 24 13.87 8.56 14.25
C SER A 24 13.85 8.35 12.75
N ILE A 25 14.62 7.37 12.26
CA ILE A 25 14.65 7.02 10.84
C ILE A 25 13.28 6.50 10.39
N LYS A 26 12.67 5.62 11.16
CA LYS A 26 11.34 5.09 10.86
C LYS A 26 10.28 6.19 10.83
N GLU A 27 10.33 7.10 11.81
CA GLU A 27 9.39 8.23 11.85
C GLU A 27 9.54 9.11 10.61
N GLY A 28 10.78 9.39 10.20
CA GLY A 28 11.04 10.17 9.01
C GLY A 28 10.49 9.53 7.75
N VAL A 29 10.71 8.23 7.58
CA VAL A 29 10.20 7.48 6.43
C VAL A 29 8.67 7.46 6.42
N ASN A 30 8.05 7.21 7.57
CA ASN A 30 6.59 7.20 7.69
C ASN A 30 5.99 8.57 7.38
N LEU A 31 6.64 9.63 7.82
CA LEU A 31 6.17 10.99 7.55
C LEU A 31 6.14 11.27 6.05
N ILE A 32 7.20 10.89 5.33
CA ILE A 32 7.27 11.08 3.88
C ILE A 32 6.23 10.21 3.17
N TYR A 33 6.11 8.96 3.59
CA TYR A 33 5.12 8.05 3.04
C TYR A 33 3.71 8.64 3.16
N ASN A 34 3.36 9.13 4.35
CA ASN A 34 2.04 9.70 4.60
C ASN A 34 1.79 10.96 3.76
N LYS A 35 2.81 11.80 3.59
CA LYS A 35 2.69 12.99 2.74
C LYS A 35 2.49 12.61 1.28
N PHE A 36 3.19 11.58 0.81
CA PHE A 36 3.05 11.10 -0.56
C PHE A 36 1.65 10.53 -0.79
N VAL A 37 1.15 9.75 0.15
CA VAL A 37 -0.21 9.18 0.08
C VAL A 37 -1.24 10.30 -0.01
N LYS A 38 -1.12 11.33 0.83
CA LYS A 38 -2.04 12.48 0.78
C LYS A 38 -1.97 13.22 -0.55
N TYR A 39 -0.77 13.37 -1.10
CA TYR A 39 -0.61 13.99 -2.40
C TYR A 39 -1.36 13.19 -3.48
N LEU A 40 -1.20 11.87 -3.47
CA LEU A 40 -1.89 11.00 -4.42
C LEU A 40 -3.41 11.07 -4.25
N GLU A 41 -3.90 11.12 -3.01
CA GLU A 41 -5.33 11.25 -2.73
C GLU A 41 -5.90 12.55 -3.31
N GLN A 42 -5.15 13.65 -3.22
CA GLN A 42 -5.55 14.92 -3.81
C GLN A 42 -5.65 14.83 -5.33
N LYS A 43 -4.88 13.92 -5.94
CA LYS A 43 -4.94 13.67 -7.39
C LYS A 43 -5.96 12.59 -7.76
N GLY A 44 -6.72 12.10 -6.79
CA GLY A 44 -7.75 11.10 -7.02
C GLY A 44 -7.27 9.66 -6.98
N VAL A 45 -6.02 9.44 -6.56
CA VAL A 45 -5.44 8.09 -6.47
C VAL A 45 -5.62 7.56 -5.05
N LYS A 46 -6.23 6.39 -4.92
CA LYS A 46 -6.48 5.75 -3.62
C LYS A 46 -6.08 4.29 -3.68
N ALA A 47 -5.55 3.79 -2.56
CA ALA A 47 -5.26 2.37 -2.43
C ALA A 47 -6.56 1.56 -2.39
N ILE A 48 -6.54 0.40 -3.01
CA ILE A 48 -7.65 -0.57 -2.91
C ILE A 48 -7.54 -1.23 -1.54
N GLU A 49 -8.63 -1.21 -0.77
CA GLU A 49 -8.69 -1.88 0.52
C GLU A 49 -8.95 -3.35 0.29
N SER A 50 -7.90 -4.16 0.32
CA SER A 50 -7.97 -5.57 -0.06
C SER A 50 -7.97 -6.51 1.14
N GLN A 51 -7.36 -6.12 2.27
CA GLN A 51 -7.24 -7.01 3.41
C GLN A 51 -8.62 -7.38 3.96
N ASP A 52 -8.86 -8.67 4.11
CA ASP A 52 -10.12 -9.24 4.61
C ASP A 52 -11.33 -9.00 3.72
N ALA A 53 -11.13 -8.43 2.53
CA ALA A 53 -12.20 -8.23 1.55
C ALA A 53 -12.54 -9.54 0.82
N ASP A 54 -13.73 -9.60 0.25
CA ASP A 54 -14.06 -10.68 -0.69
C ASP A 54 -13.16 -10.58 -1.91
N PHE A 55 -12.65 -11.72 -2.38
CA PHE A 55 -11.87 -11.72 -3.61
C PHE A 55 -12.76 -11.31 -4.79
N ASP A 56 -12.30 -10.29 -5.53
CA ASP A 56 -13.02 -9.72 -6.66
C ASP A 56 -12.03 -9.46 -7.79
N THR A 57 -12.21 -10.14 -8.91
CA THR A 57 -11.30 -10.04 -10.05
C THR A 57 -11.24 -8.63 -10.66
N GLU A 58 -12.24 -7.79 -10.38
CA GLU A 58 -12.23 -6.40 -10.84
C GLU A 58 -11.10 -5.58 -10.16
N TYR A 59 -10.76 -5.92 -8.91
CA TYR A 59 -9.78 -5.19 -8.11
C TYR A 59 -8.55 -6.00 -7.76
N HIS A 60 -8.66 -7.33 -7.77
CA HIS A 60 -7.64 -8.21 -7.22
C HIS A 60 -7.11 -9.18 -8.26
N GLU A 61 -5.82 -9.51 -8.12
CA GLU A 61 -5.17 -10.59 -8.84
C GLU A 61 -4.67 -11.59 -7.81
N ALA A 62 -5.20 -12.80 -7.83
CA ALA A 62 -4.76 -13.85 -6.91
C ALA A 62 -3.42 -14.41 -7.41
N VAL A 63 -2.36 -14.20 -6.63
CA VAL A 63 -1.04 -14.76 -6.97
C VAL A 63 -0.90 -16.18 -6.44
N THR A 64 -1.62 -16.50 -5.36
CA THR A 64 -1.67 -17.85 -4.80
C THR A 64 -2.89 -17.98 -3.90
N THR A 65 -3.18 -19.22 -3.49
CA THR A 65 -4.19 -19.51 -2.48
C THR A 65 -3.51 -20.15 -1.29
N PHE A 66 -4.15 -20.04 -0.13
CA PHE A 66 -3.63 -20.62 1.10
C PHE A 66 -4.76 -21.36 1.81
N PRO A 67 -4.57 -22.66 2.16
CA PRO A 67 -5.59 -23.40 2.87
C PRO A 67 -5.90 -22.78 4.22
N THR A 68 -7.17 -22.68 4.55
CA THR A 68 -7.60 -22.17 5.86
C THR A 68 -8.71 -23.06 6.40
N ASP A 69 -8.68 -23.34 7.70
CA ASP A 69 -9.73 -24.07 8.39
C ASP A 69 -10.89 -23.15 8.80
N ASP A 70 -10.68 -21.84 8.70
CA ASP A 70 -11.68 -20.85 9.06
C ASP A 70 -12.58 -20.58 7.86
N GLU A 71 -13.82 -21.05 7.94
CA GLU A 71 -14.81 -20.88 6.86
C GLU A 71 -15.04 -19.41 6.53
N SER A 72 -14.91 -18.51 7.52
CA SER A 72 -15.11 -17.08 7.29
C SER A 72 -14.02 -16.45 6.42
N LYS A 73 -12.88 -17.13 6.27
CA LYS A 73 -11.75 -16.65 5.45
C LYS A 73 -11.70 -17.26 4.06
N LYS A 74 -12.54 -18.25 3.78
CA LYS A 74 -12.58 -18.86 2.45
C LYS A 74 -13.17 -17.87 1.45
N GLY A 75 -12.48 -17.71 0.33
CA GLY A 75 -12.86 -16.73 -0.69
C GLY A 75 -12.51 -15.29 -0.32
N LYS A 76 -11.82 -15.09 0.79
CA LYS A 76 -11.40 -13.77 1.25
C LYS A 76 -9.93 -13.53 0.96
N VAL A 77 -9.55 -12.26 0.85
CA VAL A 77 -8.15 -11.87 0.77
C VAL A 77 -7.55 -11.99 2.16
N ILE A 78 -6.59 -12.90 2.33
CA ILE A 78 -5.94 -13.10 3.62
C ILE A 78 -4.63 -12.34 3.74
N ASP A 79 -4.04 -11.96 2.60
CA ASP A 79 -2.82 -11.14 2.60
C ASP A 79 -2.75 -10.35 1.29
N THR A 80 -2.14 -9.18 1.35
CA THR A 80 -1.90 -8.34 0.19
C THR A 80 -0.40 -8.24 -0.06
N VAL A 81 0.05 -8.85 -1.14
CA VAL A 81 1.47 -8.87 -1.52
C VAL A 81 1.89 -7.54 -2.12
N GLN A 82 1.03 -6.95 -2.94
CA GLN A 82 1.29 -5.65 -3.56
C GLN A 82 -0.03 -4.89 -3.64
N LYS A 83 -0.03 -3.68 -3.10
CA LYS A 83 -1.25 -2.86 -3.10
C LYS A 83 -1.61 -2.43 -4.52
N GLY A 84 -2.90 -2.53 -4.85
CA GLY A 84 -3.46 -1.94 -6.04
C GLY A 84 -3.97 -0.55 -5.76
N TYR A 85 -4.26 0.18 -6.83
CA TYR A 85 -4.72 1.57 -6.74
C TYR A 85 -5.80 1.85 -7.77
N VAL A 86 -6.73 2.71 -7.38
CA VAL A 86 -7.74 3.26 -8.29
C VAL A 86 -7.48 4.75 -8.45
N MET A 87 -7.83 5.29 -9.60
CA MET A 87 -7.78 6.73 -9.85
C MET A 87 -9.12 7.14 -10.41
N ASN A 88 -9.86 7.95 -9.64
CA ASN A 88 -11.20 8.41 -10.01
C ASN A 88 -12.10 7.22 -10.42
N ASP A 89 -12.14 6.19 -9.58
CA ASP A 89 -12.92 4.95 -9.73
C ASP A 89 -12.44 4.00 -10.83
N LYS A 90 -11.33 4.30 -11.46
CA LYS A 90 -10.73 3.41 -12.46
C LYS A 90 -9.53 2.69 -11.86
N VAL A 91 -9.50 1.37 -11.96
CA VAL A 91 -8.36 0.57 -11.49
C VAL A 91 -7.15 0.85 -12.38
N ILE A 92 -6.08 1.39 -11.79
CA ILE A 92 -4.83 1.60 -12.51
C ILE A 92 -3.84 0.48 -12.24
N ARG A 93 -4.00 -0.23 -11.14
CA ARG A 93 -3.23 -1.42 -10.83
C ARG A 93 -4.02 -2.29 -9.85
N HIS A 94 -4.17 -3.56 -10.18
CA HIS A 94 -4.84 -4.53 -9.29
C HIS A 94 -3.98 -4.81 -8.07
N SER A 95 -4.62 -5.10 -6.93
CA SER A 95 -3.92 -5.63 -5.77
C SER A 95 -3.53 -7.08 -6.03
N LYS A 96 -2.28 -7.43 -5.76
CA LYS A 96 -1.82 -8.82 -5.79
C LYS A 96 -2.03 -9.42 -4.42
N VAL A 97 -2.83 -10.47 -4.36
CA VAL A 97 -3.36 -10.97 -3.08
C VAL A 97 -3.20 -12.48 -2.96
N VAL A 98 -3.24 -12.94 -1.72
CA VAL A 98 -3.37 -14.35 -1.36
C VAL A 98 -4.80 -14.57 -0.90
N VAL A 99 -5.45 -15.58 -1.44
CA VAL A 99 -6.87 -15.86 -1.18
C VAL A 99 -7.00 -17.11 -0.32
N GLY A 100 -7.89 -17.09 0.66
CA GLY A 100 -8.22 -18.25 1.48
C GLY A 100 -8.94 -19.32 0.65
N GLN A 101 -8.52 -20.55 0.84
CA GLN A 101 -9.05 -21.69 0.08
C GLN A 101 -9.79 -22.67 0.98
#